data_2caeab0bfde576765ceb598d2cb4d98f
#
_entry.id   2caeab0bfde576765ceb598d2cb4d98f
#
_cell.length_a   1.000
_cell.length_b   1.000
_cell.length_c   1.000
_cell.angle_alpha   90.00
_cell.angle_beta   90.00
_cell.angle_gamma   90.00
#
_symmetry.space_group_name_H-M   'P 1'
#
loop_
_entity.id
_entity.type
_entity.pdbx_description
1 polymer ?
#
loop_
_entity_poly.entity_id
_entity_poly.type
_entity_poly.pdbx_seq_one_letter_code
_entity_poly.pdbx_strand_id
1 'polypeptide(L)'
;MKLEEHVRQIKNDGLTFIPNAFSGKECEDIKSKLDNIIDNFTKKNIIGANKNSQIIYNPFRHDIDLIKLIFHKKVDKILKQVLDEDYVLIQCSTVNRKVSPHLTLRPTKDPGTDWHTDTRYLGNKKISPGFTYLVIAMFDDFRDDNSATMYVPKSHLLSNIPKRQGKYKYKSLLGKKGTIVIMDTGIVHKSGEASLRDRWSMFSIYGGWFVKPYYRFWDMFTKKEIMKFDKTYKKLLHFNSIPPKHEEERLSTLTKL
;
A
#
# COMPACT_ATOMS: atom_id res chain seq x y z
N MET A 1 -7.21 20.92 -1.17
CA MET A 1 -7.55 20.62 0.24
C MET A 1 -6.33 20.93 1.10
N LYS A 2 -6.53 21.55 2.28
CA LYS A 2 -5.46 21.87 3.23
C LYS A 2 -5.02 20.62 4.00
N LEU A 3 -3.84 20.64 4.59
CA LEU A 3 -3.26 19.50 5.32
C LEU A 3 -4.16 19.04 6.48
N GLU A 4 -4.63 19.98 7.27
CA GLU A 4 -5.47 19.71 8.44
C GLU A 4 -6.79 19.02 8.07
N GLU A 5 -7.30 19.32 6.88
CA GLU A 5 -8.52 18.71 6.38
C GLU A 5 -8.32 17.24 5.97
N HIS A 6 -7.17 16.92 5.34
CA HIS A 6 -6.79 15.53 5.07
C HIS A 6 -6.67 14.72 6.37
N VAL A 7 -5.98 15.27 7.38
CA VAL A 7 -5.81 14.63 8.69
C VAL A 7 -7.16 14.42 9.38
N ARG A 8 -8.04 15.42 9.33
CA ARG A 8 -9.41 15.32 9.89
C ARG A 8 -10.23 14.23 9.20
N GLN A 9 -10.18 14.14 7.86
CA GLN A 9 -10.88 13.09 7.12
C GLN A 9 -10.37 11.69 7.50
N ILE A 10 -9.06 11.51 7.59
CA ILE A 10 -8.49 10.22 8.01
C ILE A 10 -8.98 9.85 9.42
N LYS A 11 -8.93 10.77 10.38
CA LYS A 11 -9.37 10.52 11.76
C LYS A 11 -10.87 10.22 11.88
N ASN A 12 -11.71 10.94 11.13
CA ASN A 12 -13.15 10.83 11.24
C ASN A 12 -13.77 9.75 10.35
N ASP A 13 -13.25 9.61 9.12
CA ASP A 13 -13.84 8.75 8.08
C ASP A 13 -12.97 7.55 7.73
N GLY A 14 -11.72 7.56 8.19
CA GLY A 14 -10.72 6.50 7.98
C GLY A 14 -9.92 6.62 6.70
N LEU A 15 -10.22 7.61 5.84
CA LEU A 15 -9.49 7.80 4.59
C LEU A 15 -9.60 9.22 4.05
N THR A 16 -8.67 9.58 3.15
CA THR A 16 -8.70 10.84 2.39
C THR A 16 -8.18 10.63 0.97
N PHE A 17 -8.58 11.52 0.05
CA PHE A 17 -8.19 11.50 -1.36
C PHE A 17 -7.26 12.65 -1.70
N ILE A 18 -6.24 12.39 -2.51
CA ILE A 18 -5.33 13.37 -3.09
C ILE A 18 -5.47 13.26 -4.62
N PRO A 19 -6.39 13.99 -5.24
CA PRO A 19 -6.56 13.95 -6.70
C PRO A 19 -5.35 14.58 -7.40
N ASN A 20 -5.09 14.17 -8.65
CA ASN A 20 -4.02 14.67 -9.49
C ASN A 20 -2.63 14.62 -8.82
N ALA A 21 -2.36 13.54 -8.07
CA ALA A 21 -1.06 13.29 -7.48
C ALA A 21 -0.04 12.86 -8.54
N PHE A 22 -0.47 12.12 -9.55
CA PHE A 22 0.28 11.77 -10.75
C PHE A 22 -0.45 12.33 -11.98
N SER A 23 0.30 12.78 -12.96
CA SER A 23 -0.22 13.12 -14.29
C SER A 23 -0.62 11.87 -15.05
N GLY A 24 -1.45 12.03 -16.08
CA GLY A 24 -1.81 10.90 -16.96
C GLY A 24 -0.59 10.26 -17.63
N LYS A 25 0.41 11.07 -18.04
CA LYS A 25 1.66 10.58 -18.63
C LYS A 25 2.46 9.74 -17.62
N GLU A 26 2.63 10.23 -16.39
CA GLU A 26 3.33 9.46 -15.34
C GLU A 26 2.65 8.11 -15.07
N CYS A 27 1.31 8.07 -15.06
CA CYS A 27 0.58 6.82 -14.90
C CYS A 27 0.87 5.83 -16.05
N GLU A 28 0.87 6.28 -17.31
CA GLU A 28 1.18 5.42 -18.46
C GLU A 28 2.65 4.96 -18.43
N ASP A 29 3.61 5.84 -18.12
CA ASP A 29 5.02 5.47 -17.98
C ASP A 29 5.24 4.42 -16.87
N ILE A 30 4.53 4.55 -15.75
CA ILE A 30 4.59 3.56 -14.66
C ILE A 30 3.99 2.23 -15.13
N LYS A 31 2.83 2.23 -15.76
CA LYS A 31 2.19 1.00 -16.25
C LYS A 31 3.08 0.27 -17.25
N SER A 32 3.67 0.99 -18.20
CA SER A 32 4.60 0.40 -19.19
C SER A 32 5.78 -0.32 -18.50
N LYS A 33 6.36 0.27 -17.45
CA LYS A 33 7.42 -0.38 -16.66
C LYS A 33 6.92 -1.62 -15.92
N LEU A 34 5.70 -1.58 -15.36
CA LEU A 34 5.10 -2.71 -14.67
C LEU A 34 4.75 -3.86 -15.64
N ASP A 35 4.23 -3.56 -16.81
CA ASP A 35 3.95 -4.55 -17.86
C ASP A 35 5.25 -5.22 -18.31
N ASN A 36 6.32 -4.44 -18.53
CA ASN A 36 7.64 -4.97 -18.86
C ASN A 36 8.20 -5.92 -17.77
N ILE A 37 7.96 -5.63 -16.49
CA ILE A 37 8.35 -6.54 -15.40
C ILE A 37 7.57 -7.86 -15.52
N ILE A 38 6.26 -7.80 -15.78
CA ILE A 38 5.44 -9.01 -15.97
C ILE A 38 5.96 -9.84 -17.10
N ASP A 39 6.19 -9.25 -18.27
CA ASP A 39 6.61 -9.95 -19.48
C ASP A 39 7.97 -10.65 -19.30
N ASN A 40 8.89 -10.02 -18.58
CA ASN A 40 10.25 -10.55 -18.39
C ASN A 40 10.38 -11.54 -17.22
N PHE A 41 9.50 -11.49 -16.21
CA PHE A 41 9.68 -12.22 -14.96
C PHE A 41 8.55 -13.21 -14.62
N THR A 42 7.60 -13.46 -15.52
CA THR A 42 6.42 -14.32 -15.32
C THR A 42 6.73 -15.75 -14.86
N LYS A 43 7.94 -16.26 -15.10
CA LYS A 43 8.30 -17.66 -14.84
C LYS A 43 8.92 -17.95 -13.46
N LYS A 44 9.08 -16.96 -12.56
CA LYS A 44 9.96 -17.11 -11.37
C LYS A 44 9.32 -16.82 -10.02
N ASN A 45 8.06 -17.07 -9.77
CA ASN A 45 7.44 -16.82 -8.45
C ASN A 45 7.58 -15.39 -7.90
N ILE A 46 8.00 -14.43 -8.74
CA ILE A 46 8.19 -13.03 -8.42
C ILE A 46 6.86 -12.30 -8.46
N ILE A 47 5.92 -12.85 -9.21
CA ILE A 47 4.59 -12.30 -9.43
C ILE A 47 3.62 -13.20 -8.69
N GLY A 48 3.01 -12.66 -7.65
CA GLY A 48 1.83 -13.24 -7.03
C GLY A 48 0.71 -13.17 -8.06
N ALA A 49 0.08 -14.29 -8.36
CA ALA A 49 -1.08 -14.30 -9.24
C ALA A 49 -2.20 -15.09 -8.61
N ASN A 50 -3.37 -14.52 -8.58
CA ASN A 50 -4.61 -15.29 -8.52
C ASN A 50 -5.28 -15.21 -9.90
N LYS A 51 -6.38 -15.95 -10.09
CA LYS A 51 -7.09 -16.00 -11.39
C LYS A 51 -7.44 -14.64 -11.99
N ASN A 52 -7.52 -13.60 -11.17
CA ASN A 52 -8.04 -12.28 -11.52
C ASN A 52 -7.05 -11.15 -11.27
N SER A 53 -5.81 -11.42 -10.87
CA SER A 53 -4.81 -10.37 -10.63
C SER A 53 -3.38 -10.85 -10.79
N GLN A 54 -2.53 -9.96 -11.25
CA GLN A 54 -1.08 -10.08 -11.25
C GLN A 54 -0.53 -9.11 -10.21
N ILE A 55 0.33 -9.58 -9.30
CA ILE A 55 0.86 -8.79 -8.19
C ILE A 55 2.37 -8.76 -8.28
N ILE A 56 2.96 -7.57 -8.37
CA ILE A 56 4.40 -7.36 -8.29
C ILE A 56 4.72 -6.82 -6.90
N TYR A 57 5.41 -7.62 -6.09
CA TYR A 57 5.90 -7.18 -4.79
C TYR A 57 7.19 -6.38 -4.95
N ASN A 58 7.26 -5.23 -4.28
CA ASN A 58 8.43 -4.35 -4.30
C ASN A 58 8.92 -4.05 -5.73
N PRO A 59 8.10 -3.39 -6.59
CA PRO A 59 8.40 -3.21 -8.00
C PRO A 59 9.75 -2.52 -8.25
N PHE A 60 10.20 -1.69 -7.32
CA PHE A 60 11.51 -1.03 -7.35
C PHE A 60 12.73 -1.97 -7.25
N ARG A 61 12.51 -3.24 -6.87
CA ARG A 61 13.54 -4.28 -6.92
C ARG A 61 13.82 -4.74 -8.36
N HIS A 62 12.85 -4.60 -9.24
CA HIS A 62 12.91 -5.06 -10.63
C HIS A 62 13.25 -3.92 -11.60
N ASP A 63 12.77 -2.72 -11.30
CA ASP A 63 13.13 -1.47 -11.96
C ASP A 63 13.34 -0.40 -10.89
N ILE A 64 14.60 0.03 -10.70
CA ILE A 64 14.98 0.98 -9.64
C ILE A 64 14.28 2.34 -9.79
N ASP A 65 13.89 2.74 -10.98
CA ASP A 65 13.19 3.99 -11.21
C ASP A 65 11.80 4.00 -10.55
N LEU A 66 11.24 2.82 -10.25
CA LEU A 66 9.98 2.68 -9.52
C LEU A 66 10.12 2.96 -8.02
N ILE A 67 11.35 3.21 -7.51
CA ILE A 67 11.55 3.62 -6.11
C ILE A 67 10.77 4.92 -5.79
N LYS A 68 10.60 5.79 -6.76
CA LYS A 68 9.81 7.03 -6.61
C LYS A 68 8.36 6.79 -6.17
N LEU A 69 7.83 5.59 -6.37
CA LEU A 69 6.46 5.25 -5.97
C LEU A 69 6.26 5.21 -4.46
N ILE A 70 7.31 4.95 -3.67
CA ILE A 70 7.21 4.89 -2.22
C ILE A 70 7.28 6.27 -1.54
N PHE A 71 7.43 7.35 -2.31
CA PHE A 71 7.47 8.71 -1.78
C PHE A 71 6.67 9.67 -2.64
N HIS A 72 5.76 10.40 -2.02
CA HIS A 72 5.06 11.53 -2.63
C HIS A 72 4.94 12.67 -1.61
N LYS A 73 5.34 13.89 -1.97
CA LYS A 73 5.46 15.04 -1.05
C LYS A 73 4.19 15.35 -0.24
N LYS A 74 3.00 15.22 -0.85
CA LYS A 74 1.73 15.47 -0.12
C LYS A 74 1.42 14.31 0.84
N VAL A 75 1.72 13.07 0.44
CA VAL A 75 1.56 11.87 1.29
C VAL A 75 2.48 11.96 2.49
N ASP A 76 3.76 12.31 2.30
CA ASP A 76 4.75 12.50 3.36
C ASP A 76 4.25 13.48 4.43
N LYS A 77 3.77 14.66 4.01
CA LYS A 77 3.22 15.67 4.93
C LYS A 77 2.05 15.14 5.76
N ILE A 78 1.19 14.32 5.17
CA ILE A 78 0.02 13.77 5.87
C ILE A 78 0.46 12.64 6.81
N LEU A 79 1.31 11.72 6.33
CA LEU A 79 1.78 10.58 7.14
C LEU A 79 2.56 11.05 8.37
N LYS A 80 3.35 12.11 8.27
CA LYS A 80 4.02 12.73 9.43
C LYS A 80 3.04 13.24 10.48
N GLN A 81 1.86 13.69 10.11
CA GLN A 81 0.83 14.18 11.05
C GLN A 81 0.02 13.05 11.70
N VAL A 82 -0.05 11.89 11.07
CA VAL A 82 -0.88 10.77 11.57
C VAL A 82 -0.05 9.62 12.13
N LEU A 83 1.23 9.53 11.79
CA LEU A 83 2.18 8.54 12.33
C LEU A 83 3.26 9.18 13.17
N ASP A 84 4.22 9.84 12.54
CA ASP A 84 5.33 10.61 13.12
C ASP A 84 6.36 10.92 11.99
N GLU A 85 7.35 11.76 12.28
CA GLU A 85 8.47 12.07 11.39
C GLU A 85 9.25 10.80 10.95
N ASP A 86 9.33 9.79 11.82
CA ASP A 86 10.10 8.55 11.62
C ASP A 86 9.28 7.39 11.06
N TYR A 87 8.14 7.68 10.41
CA TYR A 87 7.39 6.64 9.73
C TYR A 87 8.20 5.95 8.62
N VAL A 88 7.91 4.67 8.38
CA VAL A 88 8.64 3.81 7.46
C VAL A 88 7.70 3.01 6.56
N LEU A 89 8.22 2.46 5.47
CA LEU A 89 7.51 1.55 4.58
C LEU A 89 7.45 0.14 5.20
N ILE A 90 6.26 -0.42 5.32
CA ILE A 90 6.06 -1.80 5.80
C ILE A 90 5.98 -2.78 4.64
N GLN A 91 5.30 -2.38 3.56
CA GLN A 91 5.08 -3.18 2.36
C GLN A 91 4.83 -2.27 1.16
N CYS A 92 5.21 -2.71 -0.04
CA CYS A 92 4.80 -2.13 -1.31
C CYS A 92 4.48 -3.23 -2.31
N SER A 93 3.35 -3.11 -3.00
CA SER A 93 2.98 -3.97 -4.12
C SER A 93 2.23 -3.18 -5.18
N THR A 94 2.36 -3.60 -6.43
CA THR A 94 1.49 -3.14 -7.52
C THR A 94 0.62 -4.29 -7.98
N VAL A 95 -0.61 -3.99 -8.33
CA VAL A 95 -1.62 -4.99 -8.69
C VAL A 95 -2.27 -4.59 -10.01
N ASN A 96 -2.19 -5.50 -10.99
CA ASN A 96 -3.02 -5.45 -12.17
C ASN A 96 -4.25 -6.34 -11.97
N ARG A 97 -5.41 -5.75 -11.81
CA ARG A 97 -6.68 -6.47 -11.86
C ARG A 97 -7.01 -6.75 -13.31
N LYS A 98 -7.04 -8.02 -13.66
CA LYS A 98 -7.34 -8.48 -15.02
C LYS A 98 -8.85 -8.60 -15.24
N VAL A 99 -9.25 -8.41 -16.48
CA VAL A 99 -10.60 -8.73 -16.93
C VAL A 99 -10.93 -10.17 -16.53
N SER A 100 -12.09 -10.35 -15.92
CA SER A 100 -12.61 -11.68 -15.61
C SER A 100 -13.36 -12.19 -16.85
N PRO A 101 -12.80 -13.15 -17.59
CA PRO A 101 -13.43 -13.66 -18.83
C PRO A 101 -14.78 -14.33 -18.58
N HIS A 102 -15.06 -14.70 -17.34
CA HIS A 102 -16.34 -15.22 -16.91
C HIS A 102 -16.89 -14.28 -15.85
N LEU A 103 -17.91 -13.52 -16.19
CA LEU A 103 -18.73 -12.72 -15.28
C LEU A 103 -19.47 -13.57 -14.24
N THR A 104 -19.15 -14.83 -14.12
CA THR A 104 -19.63 -15.67 -13.05
C THR A 104 -19.02 -15.15 -11.75
N LEU A 105 -19.82 -14.42 -11.05
CA LEU A 105 -19.74 -14.10 -9.66
C LEU A 105 -18.93 -15.17 -8.91
N ARG A 106 -17.60 -14.95 -8.87
CA ARG A 106 -16.72 -15.44 -7.88
C ARG A 106 -16.66 -16.89 -7.43
N PRO A 107 -15.51 -17.43 -7.28
CA PRO A 107 -15.25 -18.34 -6.18
C PRO A 107 -15.11 -17.54 -4.87
N THR A 108 -15.99 -17.75 -3.93
CA THR A 108 -16.00 -17.25 -2.55
C THR A 108 -14.75 -17.63 -1.72
N LYS A 109 -13.73 -18.23 -2.34
CA LYS A 109 -12.52 -18.73 -1.69
C LYS A 109 -11.24 -17.92 -2.00
N ASP A 110 -11.33 -16.83 -2.76
CA ASP A 110 -10.20 -15.92 -2.93
C ASP A 110 -10.07 -15.05 -1.66
N PRO A 111 -9.00 -15.18 -0.86
CA PRO A 111 -8.81 -14.40 0.36
C PRO A 111 -8.86 -12.88 0.13
N GLY A 112 -8.57 -12.41 -1.09
CA GLY A 112 -8.66 -11.00 -1.45
C GLY A 112 -10.09 -10.49 -1.67
N THR A 113 -11.10 -11.36 -1.74
CA THR A 113 -12.50 -10.96 -1.95
C THR A 113 -13.34 -10.95 -0.67
N ASP A 114 -12.84 -11.51 0.42
CA ASP A 114 -13.48 -11.48 1.72
C ASP A 114 -13.24 -10.15 2.43
N TRP A 115 -14.18 -9.74 3.26
CA TRP A 115 -14.01 -8.57 4.12
C TRP A 115 -12.88 -8.79 5.11
N HIS A 116 -11.93 -7.86 5.16
CA HIS A 116 -10.75 -7.91 6.02
C HIS A 116 -10.27 -6.51 6.40
N THR A 117 -9.27 -6.46 7.25
CA THR A 117 -8.49 -5.27 7.56
C THR A 117 -7.02 -5.63 7.40
N ASP A 118 -6.19 -4.66 7.04
CA ASP A 118 -4.74 -4.83 6.92
C ASP A 118 -4.00 -4.57 8.25
N THR A 119 -4.71 -4.06 9.26
CA THR A 119 -4.15 -3.86 10.60
C THR A 119 -3.92 -5.19 11.33
N ARG A 120 -3.13 -5.14 12.40
CA ARG A 120 -2.88 -6.28 13.29
C ARG A 120 -3.97 -6.43 14.35
N TYR A 121 -3.96 -7.57 15.01
CA TYR A 121 -4.85 -7.89 16.12
C TYR A 121 -4.05 -8.14 17.39
N LEU A 122 -4.58 -7.71 18.53
CA LEU A 122 -4.12 -8.08 19.87
C LEU A 122 -5.25 -8.87 20.55
N GLY A 123 -5.05 -10.17 20.71
CA GLY A 123 -6.11 -11.07 21.15
C GLY A 123 -7.31 -10.98 20.22
N ASN A 124 -8.48 -10.64 20.77
CA ASN A 124 -9.74 -10.55 20.05
C ASN A 124 -10.05 -9.14 19.52
N LYS A 125 -9.11 -8.21 19.58
CA LYS A 125 -9.33 -6.82 19.19
C LYS A 125 -8.41 -6.41 18.07
N LYS A 126 -8.95 -5.65 17.15
CA LYS A 126 -8.22 -4.97 16.09
C LYS A 126 -7.38 -3.83 16.67
N ILE A 127 -6.12 -3.69 16.22
CA ILE A 127 -5.29 -2.54 16.54
C ILE A 127 -5.69 -1.41 15.58
N SER A 128 -6.44 -0.45 16.09
CA SER A 128 -6.96 0.68 15.34
C SER A 128 -7.54 1.72 16.34
N PRO A 129 -7.66 3.00 15.95
CA PRO A 129 -7.18 3.62 14.71
C PRO A 129 -5.71 4.03 14.76
N GLY A 130 -5.15 4.36 13.59
CA GLY A 130 -3.91 5.11 13.49
C GLY A 130 -2.59 4.34 13.66
N PHE A 131 -2.60 3.00 13.63
CA PHE A 131 -1.38 2.21 13.82
C PHE A 131 -0.53 2.07 12.55
N THR A 132 -1.19 1.88 11.41
CA THR A 132 -0.59 1.84 10.08
C THR A 132 -1.56 2.42 9.05
N TYR A 133 -1.03 2.89 7.93
CA TYR A 133 -1.83 3.48 6.86
C TYR A 133 -1.51 2.84 5.52
N LEU A 134 -2.55 2.53 4.77
CA LEU A 134 -2.49 2.05 3.40
C LEU A 134 -2.56 3.25 2.45
N VAL A 135 -1.57 3.38 1.58
CA VAL A 135 -1.53 4.35 0.49
C VAL A 135 -1.82 3.61 -0.80
N ILE A 136 -2.90 3.99 -1.46
CA ILE A 136 -3.34 3.43 -2.74
C ILE A 136 -3.09 4.46 -3.83
N ALA A 137 -2.26 4.15 -4.83
CA ALA A 137 -2.13 4.97 -6.04
C ALA A 137 -2.91 4.33 -7.19
N MET A 138 -3.73 5.15 -7.85
CA MET A 138 -4.58 4.73 -8.97
C MET A 138 -3.88 5.06 -10.28
N PHE A 139 -3.33 4.05 -10.97
CA PHE A 139 -2.72 4.24 -12.30
C PHE A 139 -3.74 4.11 -13.43
N ASP A 140 -4.92 3.58 -13.14
CA ASP A 140 -6.14 3.63 -13.94
C ASP A 140 -7.29 4.16 -13.11
N ASP A 141 -8.38 4.58 -13.75
CA ASP A 141 -9.60 4.97 -13.03
C ASP A 141 -10.10 3.80 -12.16
N PHE A 142 -10.46 4.08 -10.92
CA PHE A 142 -11.20 3.12 -10.09
C PHE A 142 -12.69 3.33 -10.31
N ARG A 143 -13.36 2.30 -10.80
CA ARG A 143 -14.76 2.30 -11.23
C ARG A 143 -15.49 1.09 -10.67
N ASP A 144 -16.80 1.13 -10.62
CA ASP A 144 -17.61 0.00 -10.17
C ASP A 144 -17.46 -1.23 -11.10
N ASP A 145 -17.10 -1.01 -12.37
CA ASP A 145 -16.94 -2.06 -13.39
C ASP A 145 -15.51 -2.63 -13.50
N ASN A 146 -14.59 -2.26 -12.60
CA ASN A 146 -13.20 -2.75 -12.65
C ASN A 146 -12.61 -3.15 -11.29
N SER A 147 -13.41 -3.76 -10.46
CA SER A 147 -13.00 -4.27 -9.14
C SER A 147 -12.47 -3.17 -8.20
N ALA A 148 -13.02 -1.95 -8.27
CA ALA A 148 -12.68 -0.91 -7.30
C ALA A 148 -12.87 -1.42 -5.87
N THR A 149 -11.93 -1.11 -4.99
CA THR A 149 -11.98 -1.54 -3.59
C THR A 149 -13.28 -1.09 -2.93
N MET A 150 -13.97 -2.01 -2.28
CA MET A 150 -15.14 -1.71 -1.44
C MET A 150 -14.67 -1.53 0.00
N TYR A 151 -15.18 -0.52 0.70
CA TYR A 151 -14.83 -0.25 2.08
C TYR A 151 -16.03 0.11 2.94
N VAL A 152 -15.95 -0.17 4.23
CA VAL A 152 -16.97 0.17 5.23
C VAL A 152 -16.56 1.47 5.91
N PRO A 153 -17.26 2.60 5.65
CA PRO A 153 -16.91 3.88 6.24
C PRO A 153 -16.84 3.83 7.77
N LYS A 154 -15.88 4.52 8.38
CA LYS A 154 -15.69 4.64 9.85
C LYS A 154 -15.43 3.33 10.59
N SER A 155 -15.25 2.22 9.88
CA SER A 155 -15.01 0.92 10.53
C SER A 155 -13.64 0.84 11.23
N HIS A 156 -12.71 1.76 10.96
CA HIS A 156 -11.45 1.90 11.71
C HIS A 156 -11.68 2.28 13.18
N LEU A 157 -12.82 2.92 13.51
CA LEU A 157 -13.16 3.28 14.88
C LEU A 157 -13.68 2.11 15.72
N LEU A 158 -13.99 0.98 15.07
CA LEU A 158 -14.49 -0.22 15.73
C LEU A 158 -13.33 -1.15 16.09
N SER A 159 -13.34 -1.69 17.30
CA SER A 159 -12.32 -2.65 17.76
C SER A 159 -12.57 -4.09 17.30
N ASN A 160 -13.74 -4.37 16.73
CA ASN A 160 -14.14 -5.72 16.38
C ASN A 160 -13.35 -6.26 15.17
N ILE A 161 -13.02 -7.54 15.20
CA ILE A 161 -12.53 -8.26 14.04
C ILE A 161 -13.68 -8.40 13.03
N PRO A 162 -13.47 -8.04 11.75
CA PRO A 162 -14.55 -8.13 10.77
C PRO A 162 -14.91 -9.59 10.49
N LYS A 163 -16.21 -9.84 10.30
CA LYS A 163 -16.68 -11.13 9.78
C LYS A 163 -16.37 -11.19 8.28
N ARG A 164 -15.58 -12.17 7.86
CA ARG A 164 -15.11 -12.32 6.47
C ARG A 164 -16.23 -12.29 5.44
N GLN A 165 -17.36 -12.94 5.72
CA GLN A 165 -18.56 -12.96 4.87
C GLN A 165 -19.71 -12.15 5.47
N GLY A 166 -19.39 -11.12 6.26
CA GLY A 166 -20.36 -10.23 6.86
C GLY A 166 -21.11 -9.40 5.82
N LYS A 167 -22.37 -9.07 6.12
CA LYS A 167 -23.13 -8.07 5.37
C LYS A 167 -22.83 -6.70 5.92
N TYR A 168 -22.21 -5.85 5.12
CA TYR A 168 -21.82 -4.48 5.50
C TYR A 168 -22.46 -3.45 4.58
N LYS A 169 -22.81 -2.29 5.13
CA LYS A 169 -23.06 -1.09 4.31
C LYS A 169 -21.71 -0.55 3.86
N TYR A 170 -21.43 -0.59 2.60
CA TYR A 170 -20.13 -0.22 2.03
C TYR A 170 -20.26 0.89 0.99
N LYS A 171 -19.11 1.46 0.64
CA LYS A 171 -18.92 2.35 -0.52
C LYS A 171 -17.82 1.78 -1.41
N SER A 172 -17.90 2.05 -2.71
CA SER A 172 -16.80 1.80 -3.64
C SER A 172 -15.77 2.95 -3.55
N LEU A 173 -14.49 2.61 -3.57
CA LEU A 173 -13.39 3.55 -3.63
C LEU A 173 -13.21 4.02 -5.08
N LEU A 174 -14.06 4.96 -5.53
CA LEU A 174 -14.04 5.47 -6.89
C LEU A 174 -13.09 6.66 -7.01
N GLY A 175 -12.38 6.74 -8.14
CA GLY A 175 -11.46 7.85 -8.40
C GLY A 175 -10.86 7.81 -9.80
N LYS A 176 -10.36 8.95 -10.24
CA LYS A 176 -9.65 9.09 -11.52
C LYS A 176 -8.20 8.63 -11.41
N LYS A 177 -7.63 8.15 -12.51
CA LYS A 177 -6.19 7.87 -12.60
C LYS A 177 -5.37 9.08 -12.12
N GLY A 178 -4.25 8.81 -11.48
CA GLY A 178 -3.42 9.83 -10.86
C GLY A 178 -3.87 10.22 -9.44
N THR A 179 -4.94 9.64 -8.92
CA THR A 179 -5.38 9.88 -7.53
C THR A 179 -4.60 8.98 -6.55
N ILE A 180 -4.23 9.54 -5.41
CA ILE A 180 -3.78 8.77 -4.24
C ILE A 180 -4.87 8.78 -3.18
N VAL A 181 -5.08 7.64 -2.51
CA VAL A 181 -5.89 7.52 -1.30
C VAL A 181 -4.99 7.11 -0.15
N ILE A 182 -5.15 7.77 1.00
CA ILE A 182 -4.54 7.34 2.27
C ILE A 182 -5.69 6.82 3.12
N MET A 183 -5.58 5.57 3.58
CA MET A 183 -6.62 4.86 4.31
C MET A 183 -6.03 4.21 5.57
N ASP A 184 -6.69 4.36 6.71
CA ASP A 184 -6.35 3.62 7.94
C ASP A 184 -6.51 2.11 7.67
N THR A 185 -5.49 1.31 7.99
CA THR A 185 -5.52 -0.14 7.78
C THR A 185 -6.57 -0.87 8.61
N GLY A 186 -7.15 -0.20 9.60
CA GLY A 186 -8.30 -0.66 10.38
C GLY A 186 -9.63 -0.56 9.65
N ILE A 187 -9.70 0.09 8.50
CA ILE A 187 -10.89 0.10 7.65
C ILE A 187 -11.16 -1.32 7.14
N VAL A 188 -12.40 -1.77 7.35
CA VAL A 188 -12.89 -3.04 6.79
C VAL A 188 -13.10 -2.84 5.30
N HIS A 189 -12.42 -3.64 4.50
CA HIS A 189 -12.48 -3.51 3.04
C HIS A 189 -12.33 -4.87 2.35
N LYS A 190 -12.58 -4.87 1.06
CA LYS A 190 -12.35 -6.01 0.15
C LYS A 190 -12.14 -5.52 -1.27
N SER A 191 -11.63 -6.37 -2.14
CA SER A 191 -11.68 -6.12 -3.58
C SER A 191 -13.12 -6.02 -4.05
N GLY A 192 -13.38 -5.16 -5.01
CA GLY A 192 -14.64 -5.13 -5.74
C GLY A 192 -14.87 -6.42 -6.52
N GLU A 193 -16.06 -6.53 -7.09
CA GLU A 193 -16.46 -7.70 -7.86
C GLU A 193 -15.73 -7.82 -9.20
N ALA A 194 -16.16 -8.74 -10.04
CA ALA A 194 -15.52 -9.05 -11.32
C ALA A 194 -15.20 -7.79 -12.16
N SER A 195 -14.05 -7.79 -12.80
CA SER A 195 -13.59 -6.67 -13.60
C SER A 195 -13.93 -6.85 -15.08
N LEU A 196 -14.50 -5.81 -15.67
CA LEU A 196 -14.72 -5.70 -17.12
C LEU A 196 -13.53 -5.06 -17.85
N ARG A 197 -12.54 -4.54 -17.10
CA ARG A 197 -11.37 -3.83 -17.62
C ARG A 197 -10.16 -4.10 -16.75
N ASP A 198 -9.00 -4.18 -17.37
CA ASP A 198 -7.73 -4.23 -16.63
C ASP A 198 -7.54 -2.94 -15.83
N ARG A 199 -6.91 -3.06 -14.63
CA ARG A 199 -6.68 -1.91 -13.76
C ARG A 199 -5.39 -2.06 -12.95
N TRP A 200 -4.44 -1.19 -13.22
CA TRP A 200 -3.23 -1.05 -12.43
C TRP A 200 -3.42 -0.14 -11.22
N SER A 201 -2.84 -0.54 -10.12
CA SER A 201 -2.80 0.22 -8.86
C SER A 201 -1.59 -0.17 -8.04
N MET A 202 -1.21 0.70 -7.09
CA MET A 202 -0.21 0.41 -6.07
C MET A 202 -0.87 0.40 -4.70
N PHE A 203 -0.39 -0.48 -3.83
CA PHE A 203 -0.75 -0.58 -2.42
C PHE A 203 0.54 -0.57 -1.59
N SER A 204 0.71 0.46 -0.77
CA SER A 204 1.86 0.58 0.13
C SER A 204 1.39 0.83 1.55
N ILE A 205 1.87 0.04 2.50
CA ILE A 205 1.56 0.20 3.93
C ILE A 205 2.73 0.93 4.58
N TYR A 206 2.40 1.96 5.35
CA TYR A 206 3.33 2.73 6.18
C TYR A 206 2.94 2.62 7.64
N GLY A 207 3.93 2.65 8.52
CA GLY A 207 3.74 2.59 9.97
C GLY A 207 4.90 3.24 10.71
N GLY A 208 4.83 3.29 12.05
CA GLY A 208 5.94 3.75 12.86
C GLY A 208 7.18 2.86 12.68
N TRP A 209 8.37 3.41 12.92
CA TRP A 209 9.66 2.72 12.76
C TRP A 209 9.77 1.39 13.55
N PHE A 210 8.99 1.23 14.59
CA PHE A 210 8.94 0.03 15.46
C PHE A 210 8.08 -1.10 14.89
N VAL A 211 7.36 -0.86 13.78
CA VAL A 211 6.56 -1.88 13.10
C VAL A 211 7.48 -2.71 12.21
N LYS A 212 7.52 -4.02 12.44
CA LYS A 212 8.32 -4.93 11.63
C LYS A 212 7.86 -4.90 10.17
N PRO A 213 8.76 -4.58 9.21
CA PRO A 213 8.44 -4.63 7.79
C PRO A 213 8.22 -6.06 7.31
N TYR A 214 7.46 -6.23 6.22
CA TYR A 214 7.25 -7.57 5.64
C TYR A 214 8.49 -8.09 4.92
N TYR A 215 9.36 -7.19 4.48
CA TYR A 215 10.56 -7.49 3.71
C TYR A 215 11.79 -6.81 4.33
N ARG A 216 12.93 -7.44 4.16
CA ARG A 216 14.23 -6.86 4.50
C ARG A 216 14.66 -5.91 3.39
N PHE A 217 14.07 -4.71 3.34
CA PHE A 217 14.32 -3.74 2.27
C PHE A 217 15.79 -3.38 2.10
N TRP A 218 16.54 -3.29 3.21
CA TRP A 218 17.97 -2.99 3.21
C TRP A 218 18.85 -4.03 2.50
N ASP A 219 18.35 -5.26 2.30
CA ASP A 219 19.05 -6.34 1.60
C ASP A 219 18.70 -6.42 0.10
N MET A 220 17.82 -5.57 -0.37
CA MET A 220 17.30 -5.64 -1.76
C MET A 220 18.21 -4.95 -2.78
N PHE A 221 19.14 -4.13 -2.32
CA PHE A 221 19.89 -3.21 -3.17
C PHE A 221 21.38 -3.42 -3.07
N THR A 222 22.07 -3.16 -4.17
CA THR A 222 23.54 -3.11 -4.21
C THR A 222 24.05 -1.86 -3.51
N LYS A 223 25.31 -1.89 -3.03
CA LYS A 223 25.97 -0.71 -2.43
C LYS A 223 25.91 0.52 -3.37
N LYS A 224 26.06 0.32 -4.69
CA LYS A 224 25.99 1.38 -5.69
C LYS A 224 24.60 2.03 -5.78
N GLU A 225 23.54 1.26 -5.63
CA GLU A 225 22.17 1.76 -5.59
C GLU A 225 21.88 2.51 -4.30
N ILE A 226 22.31 1.95 -3.15
CA ILE A 226 22.13 2.58 -1.82
C ILE A 226 22.81 3.95 -1.75
N MET A 227 23.97 4.10 -2.38
CA MET A 227 24.69 5.41 -2.43
C MET A 227 23.89 6.48 -3.16
N LYS A 228 23.00 6.12 -4.09
CA LYS A 228 22.14 7.07 -4.83
C LYS A 228 20.90 7.47 -4.06
N PHE A 229 20.52 6.75 -3.00
CA PHE A 229 19.36 7.08 -2.21
C PHE A 229 19.61 8.29 -1.33
N ASP A 230 18.70 9.24 -1.35
CA ASP A 230 18.67 10.33 -0.40
C ASP A 230 18.23 9.86 0.99
N LYS A 231 18.25 10.78 1.95
CA LYS A 231 17.85 10.48 3.34
C LYS A 231 16.42 9.96 3.45
N THR A 232 15.51 10.40 2.57
CA THR A 232 14.10 10.02 2.59
C THR A 232 13.92 8.55 2.23
N TYR A 233 14.53 8.10 1.13
CA TYR A 233 14.46 6.68 0.73
C TYR A 233 15.18 5.78 1.73
N LYS A 234 16.33 6.21 2.26
CA LYS A 234 17.03 5.46 3.31
C LYS A 234 16.18 5.27 4.55
N LYS A 235 15.49 6.32 5.01
CA LYS A 235 14.53 6.23 6.12
C LYS A 235 13.40 5.27 5.80
N LEU A 236 12.69 5.48 4.69
CA LEU A 236 11.54 4.66 4.31
C LEU A 236 11.89 3.18 4.16
N LEU A 237 13.08 2.86 3.68
CA LEU A 237 13.57 1.49 3.48
C LEU A 237 14.30 0.92 4.70
N HIS A 238 14.15 1.51 5.88
CA HIS A 238 14.69 1.05 7.15
C HIS A 238 16.22 1.06 7.28
N PHE A 239 16.98 1.75 6.45
CA PHE A 239 18.43 1.81 6.60
C PHE A 239 18.88 2.46 7.92
N ASN A 240 18.02 3.29 8.53
CA ASN A 240 18.28 3.94 9.82
C ASN A 240 17.81 3.10 11.03
N SER A 241 17.13 1.98 10.80
CA SER A 241 16.55 1.14 11.85
C SER A 241 16.89 -0.35 11.67
N ILE A 242 18.00 -0.66 11.01
CA ILE A 242 18.54 -2.01 10.91
C ILE A 242 18.93 -2.47 12.31
N PRO A 243 18.36 -3.56 12.84
CA PRO A 243 18.79 -4.07 14.14
C PRO A 243 20.28 -4.43 14.11
N PRO A 244 21.05 -4.08 15.16
CA PRO A 244 22.43 -4.48 15.27
C PRO A 244 22.53 -6.02 15.35
N LYS A 245 23.61 -6.59 14.83
CA LYS A 245 23.84 -8.03 14.88
C LYS A 245 24.26 -8.51 16.27
N HIS A 246 24.94 -7.64 17.01
CA HIS A 246 25.45 -7.90 18.35
C HIS A 246 25.59 -6.58 19.12
N GLU A 247 25.94 -6.65 20.40
CA GLU A 247 25.92 -5.54 21.36
C GLU A 247 26.90 -4.43 21.00
N GLU A 248 28.07 -4.77 20.47
CA GLU A 248 29.11 -3.79 20.10
C GLU A 248 28.62 -2.85 18.98
N GLU A 249 27.85 -3.35 18.01
CA GLU A 249 27.25 -2.51 16.99
C GLU A 249 26.24 -1.51 17.59
N ARG A 250 25.48 -1.93 18.62
CA ARG A 250 24.53 -1.05 19.33
C ARG A 250 25.26 0.06 20.09
N LEU A 251 26.33 -0.28 20.81
CA LEU A 251 27.12 0.68 21.58
C LEU A 251 27.74 1.74 20.68
N SER A 252 28.26 1.36 19.50
CA SER A 252 28.83 2.30 18.53
C SER A 252 27.80 3.29 17.96
N THR A 253 26.50 2.95 17.99
CA THR A 253 25.40 3.82 17.53
C THR A 253 25.00 4.81 18.63
N LEU A 254 24.99 4.39 19.89
CA LEU A 254 24.64 5.23 21.05
C LEU A 254 25.68 6.31 21.33
N THR A 255 26.96 6.06 21.00
CA THR A 255 28.05 7.05 21.15
C THR A 255 28.05 8.13 20.06
N LYS A 256 27.17 8.05 19.07
CA LYS A 256 27.04 9.03 17.97
C LYS A 256 25.81 9.94 18.11
N LEU A 257 25.06 9.80 19.19
CA LEU A 257 23.98 10.69 19.62
C LEU A 257 24.54 11.72 20.61
#